data_c18f5609f6c204d2f0df9a95c809e832
#
_entry.id   c18f5609f6c204d2f0df9a95c809e832
#
_cell.length_a   1.000
_cell.length_b   1.000
_cell.length_c   1.000
_cell.angle_alpha   90.00
_cell.angle_beta   90.00
_cell.angle_gamma   90.00
#
_symmetry.space_group_name_H-M   'P 1'
#
loop_
_entity.id
_entity.type
_entity.pdbx_description
1 polymer ?
#
loop_
_entity_poly.entity_id
_entity_poly.type
_entity_poly.pdbx_seq_one_letter_code
_entity_poly.pdbx_strand_id
1 'polypeptide(L)'
;MEWIGQLYAIERELPPLLPPGDDAEAAQQRRQREEQRKQWRQLQAGPVLAELKKWLEEQKGKVLPKSVLGQAVGYALNNWEALVRYQEQGYLAIDNNLSERTLRAIAIGRNNWVVLGSESGGETAAVLYSVVGTCKHLGIDPFAYLKEMLPGLFALGEKPTGERLSEWLPDRWLLYRTRAAPPTFAEAR
;
A
#
# COMPACT_ATOMS: atom_id res chain seq x y z
N MET A 1 20.47 16.87 -3.14
CA MET A 1 19.89 15.59 -3.62
C MET A 1 20.48 14.35 -2.94
N GLU A 2 21.57 14.51 -2.23
CA GLU A 2 22.27 13.42 -1.55
C GLU A 2 21.46 12.78 -0.40
N TRP A 3 20.82 13.58 0.45
CA TRP A 3 20.03 13.08 1.59
C TRP A 3 18.88 12.15 1.20
N ILE A 4 18.13 12.49 0.15
CA ILE A 4 17.04 11.62 -0.33
C ILE A 4 17.59 10.27 -0.80
N GLY A 5 18.72 10.28 -1.52
CA GLY A 5 19.41 9.07 -1.94
C GLY A 5 19.86 8.22 -0.76
N GLN A 6 20.38 8.85 0.31
CA GLN A 6 20.78 8.17 1.55
C GLN A 6 19.57 7.55 2.26
N LEU A 7 18.46 8.26 2.39
CA LEU A 7 17.23 7.73 2.99
C LEU A 7 16.71 6.49 2.27
N TYR A 8 16.69 6.52 0.92
CA TYR A 8 16.31 5.33 0.14
C TYR A 8 17.36 4.20 0.21
N ALA A 9 18.64 4.51 0.40
CA ALA A 9 19.67 3.48 0.62
C ALA A 9 19.41 2.75 1.94
N ILE A 10 19.13 3.49 3.02
CA ILE A 10 18.77 2.93 4.32
C ILE A 10 17.52 2.04 4.23
N GLU A 11 16.49 2.47 3.48
CA GLU A 11 15.27 1.66 3.29
C GLU A 11 15.52 0.34 2.56
N ARG A 12 16.48 0.30 1.63
CA ARG A 12 16.85 -0.95 0.93
C ARG A 12 17.52 -2.00 1.83
N GLU A 13 18.16 -1.56 2.89
CA GLU A 13 18.81 -2.45 3.87
C GLU A 13 17.83 -3.02 4.89
N LEU A 14 16.63 -2.44 4.98
CA LEU A 14 15.62 -2.90 5.91
C LEU A 14 15.07 -4.27 5.53
N PRO A 15 14.86 -5.14 6.53
CA PRO A 15 14.19 -6.41 6.27
C PRO A 15 12.77 -6.16 5.77
N PRO A 16 12.26 -6.98 4.82
CA PRO A 16 10.91 -6.82 4.30
C PRO A 16 9.87 -6.97 5.40
N LEU A 17 8.75 -6.26 5.25
CA LEU A 17 7.59 -6.48 6.11
C LEU A 17 7.03 -7.88 5.87
N LEU A 18 6.64 -8.53 6.96
CA LEU A 18 5.93 -9.80 6.87
C LEU A 18 4.47 -9.55 6.48
N PRO A 19 3.88 -10.42 5.65
CA PRO A 19 2.46 -10.34 5.35
C PRO A 19 1.62 -10.51 6.63
N PRO A 20 0.35 -10.06 6.63
CA PRO A 20 -0.58 -10.41 7.69
C PRO A 20 -0.68 -11.93 7.81
N GLY A 21 -0.53 -12.44 9.02
CA GLY A 21 -0.74 -13.86 9.32
C GLY A 21 -2.02 -14.04 10.12
N ASP A 22 -2.58 -15.24 10.08
CA ASP A 22 -3.89 -15.56 10.68
C ASP A 22 -3.78 -16.03 12.14
N ASP A 23 -2.56 -16.29 12.61
CA ASP A 23 -2.32 -16.78 13.97
C ASP A 23 -1.56 -15.75 14.83
N ALA A 24 -1.56 -15.99 16.13
CA ALA A 24 -0.94 -15.11 17.11
C ALA A 24 0.59 -15.04 16.94
N GLU A 25 1.21 -16.13 16.49
CA GLU A 25 2.65 -16.19 16.27
C GLU A 25 3.08 -15.32 15.08
N ALA A 26 2.38 -15.43 13.95
CA ALA A 26 2.63 -14.57 12.77
C ALA A 26 2.40 -13.09 13.10
N ALA A 27 1.36 -12.77 13.88
CA ALA A 27 1.10 -11.43 14.33
C ALA A 27 2.24 -10.89 15.24
N GLN A 28 2.79 -11.73 16.11
CA GLN A 28 3.91 -11.37 16.96
C GLN A 28 5.19 -11.16 16.17
N GLN A 29 5.51 -12.06 15.24
CA GLN A 29 6.67 -11.93 14.35
C GLN A 29 6.60 -10.65 13.52
N ARG A 30 5.42 -10.30 13.02
CA ARG A 30 5.20 -9.05 12.29
C ARG A 30 5.47 -7.82 13.16
N ARG A 31 4.92 -7.77 14.38
CA ARG A 31 5.18 -6.67 15.33
C ARG A 31 6.67 -6.52 15.66
N GLN A 32 7.36 -7.62 15.86
CA GLN A 32 8.81 -7.61 16.08
C GLN A 32 9.55 -7.02 14.88
N ARG A 33 9.14 -7.39 13.67
CA ARG A 33 9.72 -6.86 12.43
C ARG A 33 9.47 -5.36 12.27
N GLU A 34 8.26 -4.91 12.57
CA GLU A 34 7.90 -3.49 12.54
C GLU A 34 8.74 -2.69 13.55
N GLU A 35 8.94 -3.20 14.76
CA GLU A 35 9.77 -2.55 15.78
C GLU A 35 11.25 -2.50 15.37
N GLN A 36 11.80 -3.58 14.81
CA GLN A 36 13.16 -3.59 14.25
C GLN A 36 13.35 -2.54 13.16
N ARG A 37 12.39 -2.41 12.24
CA ARG A 37 12.41 -1.41 11.18
C ARG A 37 12.38 0.02 11.73
N LYS A 38 11.52 0.27 12.72
CA LYS A 38 11.44 1.56 13.42
C LYS A 38 12.76 1.93 14.07
N GLN A 39 13.35 1.04 14.87
CA GLN A 39 14.62 1.28 15.55
C GLN A 39 15.76 1.55 14.56
N TRP A 40 15.83 0.78 13.49
CA TRP A 40 16.82 0.99 12.43
C TRP A 40 16.66 2.36 11.75
N ARG A 41 15.45 2.75 11.42
CA ARG A 41 15.17 4.09 10.84
C ARG A 41 15.54 5.21 11.78
N GLN A 42 15.20 5.11 13.05
CA GLN A 42 15.58 6.12 14.07
C GLN A 42 17.09 6.25 14.19
N LEU A 43 17.80 5.14 14.15
CA LEU A 43 19.26 5.12 14.26
C LEU A 43 19.97 5.65 13.00
N GLN A 44 19.53 5.23 11.82
CA GLN A 44 20.23 5.52 10.57
C GLN A 44 19.65 6.74 9.82
N ALA A 45 18.33 6.83 9.72
CA ALA A 45 17.68 7.93 9.00
C ALA A 45 17.51 9.18 9.86
N GLY A 46 17.42 9.05 11.18
CA GLY A 46 17.27 10.17 12.09
C GLY A 46 18.33 11.26 11.91
N PRO A 47 19.63 10.94 11.92
CA PRO A 47 20.70 11.92 11.68
C PRO A 47 20.58 12.60 10.31
N VAL A 48 20.30 11.85 9.24
CA VAL A 48 20.15 12.35 7.87
C VAL A 48 18.98 13.36 7.78
N LEU A 49 17.86 13.05 8.43
CA LEU A 49 16.71 13.93 8.47
C LEU A 49 16.96 15.18 9.31
N ALA A 50 17.72 15.07 10.40
CA ALA A 50 18.13 16.24 11.21
C ALA A 50 18.99 17.21 10.40
N GLU A 51 19.95 16.71 9.63
CA GLU A 51 20.76 17.52 8.73
C GLU A 51 19.91 18.18 7.62
N LEU A 52 19.02 17.42 7.01
CA LEU A 52 18.11 17.95 6.00
C LEU A 52 17.22 19.05 6.57
N LYS A 53 16.65 18.85 7.77
CA LYS A 53 15.84 19.86 8.43
C LYS A 53 16.62 21.15 8.67
N LYS A 54 17.80 21.02 9.24
CA LYS A 54 18.71 22.15 9.50
C LYS A 54 18.98 22.94 8.21
N TRP A 55 19.30 22.25 7.14
CA TRP A 55 19.53 22.87 5.84
C TRP A 55 18.28 23.60 5.32
N LEU A 56 17.09 22.99 5.42
CA LEU A 56 15.84 23.63 5.03
C LEU A 56 15.56 24.90 5.82
N GLU A 57 15.79 24.91 7.13
CA GLU A 57 15.64 26.06 8.01
C GLU A 57 16.62 27.19 7.63
N GLU A 58 17.86 26.85 7.32
CA GLU A 58 18.84 27.82 6.81
C GLU A 58 18.45 28.42 5.46
N GLN A 59 17.92 27.59 4.54
CA GLN A 59 17.47 28.08 3.23
C GLN A 59 16.25 29.00 3.35
N LYS A 60 15.32 28.71 4.27
CA LYS A 60 14.14 29.54 4.50
C LYS A 60 14.48 31.01 4.77
N GLY A 61 15.60 31.26 5.44
CA GLY A 61 16.09 32.62 5.69
C GLY A 61 16.79 33.29 4.52
N LYS A 62 17.22 32.51 3.51
CA LYS A 62 18.05 32.98 2.39
C LYS A 62 17.29 33.14 1.08
N VAL A 63 16.14 32.48 0.92
CA VAL A 63 15.38 32.47 -0.33
C VAL A 63 14.10 33.28 -0.24
N LEU A 64 13.68 33.86 -1.37
CA LEU A 64 12.41 34.58 -1.43
C LEU A 64 11.24 33.59 -1.26
N PRO A 65 10.27 33.85 -0.36
CA PRO A 65 9.17 32.92 -0.07
C PRO A 65 8.33 32.53 -1.30
N LYS A 66 8.21 33.41 -2.28
CA LYS A 66 7.46 33.19 -3.53
C LYS A 66 8.28 32.56 -4.65
N SER A 67 9.58 32.37 -4.48
CA SER A 67 10.40 31.65 -5.44
C SER A 67 10.06 30.14 -5.42
N VAL A 68 10.38 29.42 -6.51
CA VAL A 68 10.15 27.97 -6.60
C VAL A 68 10.84 27.24 -5.44
N LEU A 69 12.08 27.63 -5.12
CA LEU A 69 12.82 27.04 -3.99
C LEU A 69 12.18 27.44 -2.66
N GLY A 70 11.76 28.70 -2.47
CA GLY A 70 11.10 29.15 -1.25
C GLY A 70 9.78 28.43 -0.98
N GLN A 71 8.99 28.19 -2.02
CA GLN A 71 7.76 27.39 -1.92
C GLN A 71 8.05 25.93 -1.55
N ALA A 72 9.05 25.30 -2.17
CA ALA A 72 9.45 23.94 -1.87
C ALA A 72 9.97 23.78 -0.43
N VAL A 73 10.83 24.71 0.04
CA VAL A 73 11.33 24.75 1.41
C VAL A 73 10.17 24.95 2.40
N GLY A 74 9.28 25.90 2.11
CA GLY A 74 8.09 26.16 2.93
C GLY A 74 7.19 24.94 3.02
N TYR A 75 6.91 24.27 1.90
CA TYR A 75 6.13 23.02 1.87
C TYR A 75 6.75 21.94 2.75
N ALA A 76 8.05 21.68 2.59
CA ALA A 76 8.75 20.66 3.35
C ALA A 76 8.74 20.93 4.86
N LEU A 77 8.99 22.16 5.28
CA LEU A 77 8.98 22.55 6.70
C LEU A 77 7.58 22.52 7.31
N ASN A 78 6.56 22.99 6.56
CA ASN A 78 5.18 22.98 7.06
C ASN A 78 4.60 21.57 7.21
N ASN A 79 5.10 20.61 6.43
CA ASN A 79 4.68 19.22 6.49
C ASN A 79 5.72 18.29 7.16
N TRP A 80 6.70 18.86 7.87
CA TRP A 80 7.85 18.12 8.37
C TRP A 80 7.46 16.91 9.22
N GLU A 81 6.56 17.10 10.18
CA GLU A 81 6.09 16.02 11.06
C GLU A 81 5.42 14.88 10.28
N ALA A 82 4.64 15.21 9.26
CA ALA A 82 4.02 14.21 8.39
C ALA A 82 5.06 13.45 7.55
N LEU A 83 6.05 14.18 7.02
CA LEU A 83 7.12 13.61 6.18
C LEU A 83 8.03 12.64 6.95
N VAL A 84 8.29 12.90 8.24
CA VAL A 84 9.17 12.05 9.06
C VAL A 84 8.43 10.96 9.83
N ARG A 85 7.11 10.93 9.80
CA ARG A 85 6.28 9.96 10.55
C ARG A 85 6.61 8.51 10.25
N TYR A 86 7.11 8.19 9.06
CA TYR A 86 7.50 6.83 8.69
C TYR A 86 8.60 6.24 9.60
N GLN A 87 9.39 7.08 10.29
CA GLN A 87 10.37 6.62 11.26
C GLN A 87 9.72 6.08 12.55
N GLU A 88 8.53 6.57 12.89
CA GLU A 88 7.84 6.20 14.13
C GLU A 88 7.06 4.90 13.99
N GLN A 89 6.76 4.52 12.75
CA GLN A 89 5.90 3.38 12.43
C GLN A 89 6.61 2.45 11.44
N GLY A 90 7.05 1.29 11.89
CA GLY A 90 7.81 0.34 11.07
C GLY A 90 7.07 -0.18 9.84
N TYR A 91 5.72 -0.16 9.86
CA TYR A 91 4.89 -0.61 8.75
C TYR A 91 4.69 0.44 7.64
N LEU A 92 4.94 1.72 7.91
CA LEU A 92 4.80 2.75 6.89
C LEU A 92 5.92 2.65 5.85
N ALA A 93 5.60 2.95 4.60
CA ALA A 93 6.60 3.16 3.56
C ALA A 93 7.17 4.59 3.65
N ILE A 94 8.38 4.80 3.14
CA ILE A 94 9.00 6.13 3.05
C ILE A 94 8.28 7.03 2.02
N ASP A 95 7.59 6.42 1.06
CA ASP A 95 6.84 7.08 0.00
C ASP A 95 5.46 6.45 -0.20
N ASN A 96 4.65 7.06 -1.05
CA ASN A 96 3.34 6.52 -1.45
C ASN A 96 3.32 6.02 -2.91
N ASN A 97 4.47 5.73 -3.49
CA ASN A 97 4.62 5.29 -4.88
C ASN A 97 3.73 4.09 -5.22
N LEU A 98 3.46 3.23 -4.24
CA LEU A 98 2.57 2.09 -4.41
C LEU A 98 1.13 2.56 -4.68
N SER A 99 0.61 3.48 -3.85
CA SER A 99 -0.73 4.06 -4.03
C SER A 99 -0.83 4.83 -5.34
N GLU A 100 0.18 5.63 -5.68
CA GLU A 100 0.21 6.40 -6.92
C GLU A 100 0.19 5.49 -8.15
N ARG A 101 0.98 4.43 -8.16
CA ARG A 101 0.97 3.44 -9.27
C ARG A 101 -0.36 2.72 -9.39
N THR A 102 -1.01 2.41 -8.26
CA THR A 102 -2.33 1.76 -8.26
C THR A 102 -3.40 2.69 -8.81
N LEU A 103 -3.42 3.95 -8.35
CA LEU A 103 -4.37 4.96 -8.83
C LEU A 103 -4.11 5.38 -10.28
N ARG A 104 -2.88 5.26 -10.77
CA ARG A 104 -2.52 5.60 -12.16
C ARG A 104 -3.32 4.79 -13.18
N ALA A 105 -3.63 3.53 -12.90
CA ALA A 105 -4.45 2.71 -13.77
C ALA A 105 -5.86 3.30 -13.95
N ILE A 106 -6.45 3.83 -12.87
CA ILE A 106 -7.74 4.51 -12.89
C ILE A 106 -7.64 5.83 -13.64
N ALA A 107 -6.61 6.63 -13.37
CA ALA A 107 -6.39 7.93 -14.00
C ALA A 107 -6.22 7.82 -15.53
N ILE A 108 -5.49 6.79 -16.00
CA ILE A 108 -5.33 6.52 -17.44
C ILE A 108 -6.62 5.96 -18.04
N GLY A 109 -7.27 5.01 -17.36
CA GLY A 109 -8.53 4.40 -17.81
C GLY A 109 -9.64 5.42 -17.98
N ARG A 110 -9.72 6.41 -17.09
CA ARG A 110 -10.68 7.52 -17.13
C ARG A 110 -10.70 8.26 -18.47
N ASN A 111 -9.58 8.37 -19.14
CA ASN A 111 -9.49 9.02 -20.46
C ASN A 111 -10.16 8.19 -21.57
N ASN A 112 -10.36 6.89 -21.37
CA ASN A 112 -10.97 6.00 -22.35
C ASN A 112 -12.49 5.91 -22.18
N TRP A 113 -13.00 6.07 -20.97
CA TRP A 113 -14.44 5.94 -20.66
C TRP A 113 -15.04 7.22 -20.07
N VAL A 114 -14.60 8.33 -20.49
CA VAL A 114 -15.02 9.75 -20.30
C VAL A 114 -16.06 10.05 -19.20
N VAL A 115 -17.07 9.16 -18.98
CA VAL A 115 -18.12 9.29 -17.96
C VAL A 115 -18.45 7.94 -17.33
N LEU A 116 -18.77 7.96 -16.04
CA LEU A 116 -19.48 6.88 -15.37
C LEU A 116 -20.97 7.12 -15.57
N GLY A 117 -21.67 6.18 -16.21
CA GLY A 117 -23.07 6.34 -16.60
C GLY A 117 -24.06 6.43 -15.43
N SER A 118 -23.63 6.08 -14.19
CA SER A 118 -24.43 6.17 -12.97
C SER A 118 -23.52 6.14 -11.72
N GLU A 119 -24.05 6.56 -10.59
CA GLU A 119 -23.37 6.46 -9.28
C GLU A 119 -23.07 5.00 -8.92
N SER A 120 -24.04 4.10 -9.08
CA SER A 120 -23.85 2.66 -8.88
C SER A 120 -22.81 2.03 -9.81
N GLY A 121 -22.66 2.55 -11.03
CA GLY A 121 -21.59 2.18 -11.96
C GLY A 121 -20.21 2.56 -11.43
N GLY A 122 -20.11 3.71 -10.75
CA GLY A 122 -18.90 4.18 -10.06
C GLY A 122 -18.49 3.26 -8.91
N GLU A 123 -19.44 2.87 -8.07
CA GLU A 123 -19.20 1.93 -6.95
C GLU A 123 -18.75 0.57 -7.47
N THR A 124 -19.43 0.02 -8.47
CA THR A 124 -19.05 -1.24 -9.10
C THR A 124 -17.64 -1.18 -9.69
N ALA A 125 -17.31 -0.10 -10.40
CA ALA A 125 -15.97 0.10 -10.94
C ALA A 125 -14.92 0.17 -9.82
N ALA A 126 -15.18 0.86 -8.70
CA ALA A 126 -14.26 0.95 -7.56
C ALA A 126 -13.97 -0.43 -6.96
N VAL A 127 -15.00 -1.27 -6.79
CA VAL A 127 -14.85 -2.66 -6.30
C VAL A 127 -13.99 -3.47 -7.26
N LEU A 128 -14.30 -3.45 -8.55
CA LEU A 128 -13.55 -4.22 -9.57
C LEU A 128 -12.09 -3.75 -9.67
N TYR A 129 -11.83 -2.44 -9.65
CA TYR A 129 -10.46 -1.91 -9.62
C TYR A 129 -9.70 -2.33 -8.37
N SER A 130 -10.35 -2.36 -7.20
CA SER A 130 -9.75 -2.80 -5.95
C SER A 130 -9.35 -4.27 -6.02
N VAL A 131 -10.24 -5.13 -6.49
CA VAL A 131 -9.99 -6.57 -6.64
C VAL A 131 -8.88 -6.84 -7.65
N VAL A 132 -8.98 -6.28 -8.86
CA VAL A 132 -7.97 -6.45 -9.92
C VAL A 132 -6.62 -5.87 -9.50
N GLY A 133 -6.61 -4.71 -8.83
CA GLY A 133 -5.41 -4.09 -8.29
C GLY A 133 -4.74 -4.98 -7.25
N THR A 134 -5.51 -5.55 -6.33
CA THR A 134 -5.02 -6.49 -5.32
C THR A 134 -4.42 -7.74 -5.96
N CYS A 135 -5.10 -8.34 -6.95
CA CYS A 135 -4.55 -9.47 -7.71
C CYS A 135 -3.19 -9.14 -8.30
N LYS A 136 -3.06 -8.00 -8.99
CA LYS A 136 -1.79 -7.56 -9.59
C LYS A 136 -0.69 -7.36 -8.56
N HIS A 137 -1.03 -6.82 -7.39
CA HIS A 137 -0.09 -6.62 -6.28
C HIS A 137 0.44 -7.94 -5.72
N LEU A 138 -0.42 -8.95 -5.65
CA LEU A 138 -0.08 -10.28 -5.17
C LEU A 138 0.54 -11.18 -6.24
N GLY A 139 0.72 -10.69 -7.48
CA GLY A 139 1.20 -11.49 -8.60
C GLY A 139 0.21 -12.56 -9.09
N ILE A 140 -1.07 -12.36 -8.79
CA ILE A 140 -2.17 -13.24 -9.21
C ILE A 140 -2.66 -12.77 -10.59
N ASP A 141 -2.90 -13.70 -11.51
CA ASP A 141 -3.63 -13.41 -12.73
C ASP A 141 -5.09 -13.07 -12.40
N PRO A 142 -5.55 -11.81 -12.63
CA PRO A 142 -6.91 -11.41 -12.29
C PRO A 142 -7.98 -12.22 -13.03
N PHE A 143 -7.70 -12.65 -14.26
CA PHE A 143 -8.65 -13.46 -15.03
C PHE A 143 -8.83 -14.85 -14.41
N ALA A 144 -7.74 -15.53 -14.08
CA ALA A 144 -7.79 -16.82 -13.41
C ALA A 144 -8.53 -16.74 -12.07
N TYR A 145 -8.23 -15.71 -11.27
CA TYR A 145 -8.91 -15.45 -10.01
C TYR A 145 -10.42 -15.25 -10.20
N LEU A 146 -10.84 -14.33 -11.08
CA LEU A 146 -12.24 -14.02 -11.31
C LEU A 146 -13.02 -15.21 -11.86
N LYS A 147 -12.39 -16.02 -12.73
CA LYS A 147 -12.99 -17.24 -13.28
C LYS A 147 -13.36 -18.26 -12.21
N GLU A 148 -12.58 -18.38 -11.16
CA GLU A 148 -12.84 -19.29 -10.04
C GLU A 148 -13.77 -18.65 -8.99
N MET A 149 -13.54 -17.37 -8.69
CA MET A 149 -14.22 -16.66 -7.63
C MET A 149 -15.70 -16.39 -7.94
N LEU A 150 -16.02 -15.94 -9.16
CA LEU A 150 -17.40 -15.55 -9.51
C LEU A 150 -18.42 -16.68 -9.36
N PRO A 151 -18.17 -17.91 -9.84
CA PRO A 151 -19.11 -19.02 -9.62
C PRO A 151 -19.28 -19.34 -8.12
N GLY A 152 -18.21 -19.28 -7.34
CA GLY A 152 -18.24 -19.52 -5.90
C GLY A 152 -19.04 -18.47 -5.16
N LEU A 153 -18.85 -17.19 -5.46
CA LEU A 153 -19.65 -16.12 -4.88
C LEU A 153 -21.14 -16.27 -5.22
N PHE A 154 -21.46 -16.68 -6.45
CA PHE A 154 -22.85 -16.91 -6.85
C PHE A 154 -23.51 -18.02 -6.03
N ALA A 155 -22.75 -19.08 -5.70
CA ALA A 155 -23.21 -20.17 -4.85
C ALA A 155 -23.44 -19.78 -3.38
N LEU A 156 -22.85 -18.66 -2.90
CA LEU A 156 -23.09 -18.14 -1.54
C LEU A 156 -24.49 -17.54 -1.33
N GLY A 157 -25.23 -17.24 -2.40
CA GLY A 157 -26.56 -16.61 -2.36
C GLY A 157 -26.52 -15.10 -2.33
N GLU A 158 -27.71 -14.47 -2.18
CA GLU A 158 -27.87 -13.02 -2.39
C GLU A 158 -27.24 -12.13 -1.31
N LYS A 159 -27.05 -12.62 -0.08
CA LYS A 159 -26.51 -11.82 1.03
C LYS A 159 -25.52 -12.63 1.90
N PRO A 160 -24.35 -12.96 1.37
CA PRO A 160 -23.34 -13.68 2.16
C PRO A 160 -22.81 -12.78 3.29
N THR A 161 -22.42 -13.39 4.42
CA THR A 161 -21.79 -12.67 5.53
C THR A 161 -20.39 -12.19 5.15
N GLY A 162 -19.90 -11.14 5.83
CA GLY A 162 -18.55 -10.62 5.60
C GLY A 162 -17.46 -11.66 5.81
N GLU A 163 -17.63 -12.58 6.77
CA GLU A 163 -16.69 -13.70 7.02
C GLU A 163 -16.61 -14.62 5.80
N ARG A 164 -17.75 -15.05 5.27
CA ARG A 164 -17.80 -15.89 4.07
C ARG A 164 -17.23 -15.21 2.83
N LEU A 165 -17.42 -13.88 2.70
CA LEU A 165 -16.82 -13.09 1.63
C LEU A 165 -15.31 -12.96 1.78
N SER A 166 -14.80 -12.84 3.02
CA SER A 166 -13.37 -12.68 3.27
C SER A 166 -12.55 -13.88 2.79
N GLU A 167 -13.12 -15.08 2.79
CA GLU A 167 -12.46 -16.29 2.30
C GLU A 167 -12.19 -16.24 0.78
N TRP A 168 -12.95 -15.42 0.04
CA TRP A 168 -12.84 -15.26 -1.40
C TRP A 168 -11.94 -14.10 -1.83
N LEU A 169 -11.34 -13.37 -0.89
CA LEU A 169 -10.41 -12.29 -1.20
C LEU A 169 -9.14 -12.83 -1.91
N PRO A 170 -8.49 -12.04 -2.77
CA PRO A 170 -7.34 -12.50 -3.55
C PRO A 170 -6.18 -13.06 -2.70
N ASP A 171 -5.91 -12.47 -1.53
CA ASP A 171 -4.87 -12.92 -0.60
C ASP A 171 -5.20 -14.31 -0.02
N ARG A 172 -6.47 -14.55 0.32
CA ARG A 172 -6.94 -15.86 0.80
C ARG A 172 -6.91 -16.90 -0.30
N TRP A 173 -7.39 -16.56 -1.49
CA TRP A 173 -7.34 -17.43 -2.65
C TRP A 173 -5.90 -17.90 -2.97
N LEU A 174 -4.91 -17.00 -2.85
CA LEU A 174 -3.51 -17.34 -3.02
C LEU A 174 -3.02 -18.33 -1.97
N LEU A 175 -3.39 -18.13 -0.70
CA LEU A 175 -3.03 -19.04 0.41
C LEU A 175 -3.60 -20.43 0.21
N TYR A 176 -4.85 -20.55 -0.25
CA TYR A 176 -5.47 -21.85 -0.53
C TYR A 176 -4.74 -22.60 -1.65
N ARG A 177 -4.37 -21.90 -2.72
CA ARG A 177 -3.63 -22.53 -3.85
C ARG A 177 -2.21 -22.94 -3.50
N THR A 178 -1.56 -22.26 -2.57
CA THR A 178 -0.19 -22.61 -2.14
C THR A 178 -0.15 -23.70 -1.08
N ARG A 179 -1.25 -23.97 -0.35
CA ARG A 179 -1.29 -24.93 0.75
C ARG A 179 -1.87 -26.30 0.40
N ALA A 180 -2.75 -26.41 -0.56
CA ALA A 180 -3.32 -27.71 -1.02
C ALA A 180 -4.19 -27.48 -2.28
N ALA A 181 -4.59 -28.59 -2.94
CA ALA A 181 -5.58 -28.54 -4.01
C ALA A 181 -6.80 -27.71 -3.59
N PRO A 182 -7.36 -26.88 -4.49
CA PRO A 182 -8.48 -26.01 -4.15
C PRO A 182 -9.64 -26.85 -3.59
N PRO A 183 -10.40 -26.30 -2.62
CA PRO A 183 -11.60 -26.97 -2.14
C PRO A 183 -12.47 -27.29 -3.36
N THR A 184 -12.78 -28.54 -3.54
CA THR A 184 -13.63 -28.98 -4.65
C THR A 184 -15.00 -28.38 -4.43
N PHE A 185 -15.47 -27.57 -5.37
CA PHE A 185 -16.78 -26.89 -5.38
C PHE A 185 -17.98 -27.84 -5.34
N ALA A 186 -17.78 -29.13 -4.99
CA ALA A 186 -18.77 -30.19 -5.04
C ALA A 186 -19.68 -30.29 -3.80
N GLU A 187 -19.41 -29.55 -2.70
CA GLU A 187 -20.14 -29.74 -1.43
C GLU A 187 -21.02 -28.57 -0.98
N ALA A 188 -21.32 -27.62 -1.87
CA ALA A 188 -22.34 -26.60 -1.61
C ALA A 188 -23.65 -26.96 -2.31
N ARG A 189 -24.29 -28.06 -1.89
CA ARG A 189 -25.71 -28.33 -2.17
C ARG A 189 -26.51 -28.25 -0.88
#